data_70ec76b3d50f0a7a6d5add7059e1497d
#
_entry.id   70ec76b3d50f0a7a6d5add7059e1497d
#
_cell.length_a   1.000
_cell.length_b   1.000
_cell.length_c   1.000
_cell.angle_alpha   90.00
_cell.angle_beta   90.00
_cell.angle_gamma   90.00
#
_symmetry.space_group_name_H-M   'P 1'
#
loop_
_entity.id
_entity.type
_entity.pdbx_description
1 polymer ?
#
loop_
_entity_poly.entity_id
_entity_poly.type
_entity_poly.pdbx_seq_one_letter_code
_entity_poly.pdbx_strand_id
1 'polypeptide(L)'
;MKTPGPSRGLRSAVVIAAWWLAARVAQAAAIGDIAPAFALPTAQGGNVTLEQLRGQVVYVDFWASWCGPCRRSFPWMNEMQQRYGHRGVTIVAVNVDTKREDAERFLRQYPATFAVVYDSAGATPGAYAVKAMPSSYLIDPQGRIAGVEHGFLDERRAALEEKIRSLIVAR
;
A
#
# COMPACT_ATOMS: atom_id res chain seq x y z
N MET A 1 82.01 21.01 11.32
CA MET A 1 80.72 21.64 11.61
C MET A 1 79.73 21.17 10.57
N LYS A 2 78.80 20.32 10.96
CA LYS A 2 77.78 19.72 10.07
C LYS A 2 76.42 20.28 10.45
N THR A 3 75.74 20.99 9.55
CA THR A 3 74.40 21.50 9.74
C THR A 3 73.38 20.39 9.41
N PRO A 4 72.38 20.15 10.24
CA PRO A 4 71.33 19.21 9.90
C PRO A 4 70.27 19.86 8.97
N GLY A 5 69.85 19.15 7.92
CA GLY A 5 68.81 19.55 6.99
C GLY A 5 67.39 19.36 7.54
N PRO A 6 66.39 20.04 6.96
CA PRO A 6 65.05 20.05 7.47
C PRO A 6 64.26 18.76 7.15
N SER A 7 63.64 18.22 8.18
CA SER A 7 62.70 17.05 8.10
C SER A 7 61.48 17.41 7.29
N ARG A 8 61.20 16.62 6.25
CA ARG A 8 59.98 16.67 5.47
C ARG A 8 58.80 16.10 6.29
N GLY A 9 57.96 16.99 6.82
CA GLY A 9 56.73 16.61 7.47
C GLY A 9 55.75 15.96 6.47
N LEU A 10 55.37 14.73 6.77
CA LEU A 10 54.35 13.96 6.09
C LEU A 10 52.97 14.57 6.41
N ARG A 11 52.39 15.29 5.41
CA ARG A 11 51.02 15.80 5.57
C ARG A 11 50.05 14.64 5.33
N SER A 12 49.54 14.06 6.43
CA SER A 12 48.43 13.11 6.40
C SER A 12 47.17 13.81 5.93
N ALA A 13 46.80 13.58 4.70
CA ALA A 13 45.47 13.97 4.18
C ALA A 13 44.42 13.04 4.81
N VAL A 14 43.69 13.54 5.78
CA VAL A 14 42.51 12.87 6.33
C VAL A 14 41.38 13.04 5.29
N VAL A 15 41.13 12.00 4.52
CA VAL A 15 39.96 11.93 3.63
C VAL A 15 38.75 11.62 4.50
N ILE A 16 37.99 12.64 4.86
CA ILE A 16 36.67 12.49 5.51
C ILE A 16 35.71 12.08 4.43
N ALA A 17 35.50 10.77 4.29
CA ALA A 17 34.40 10.24 3.49
C ALA A 17 33.10 10.55 4.22
N ALA A 18 32.43 11.64 3.84
CA ALA A 18 31.09 11.95 4.31
C ALA A 18 30.12 10.95 3.73
N TRP A 19 29.76 9.95 4.49
CA TRP A 19 28.66 9.04 4.20
C TRP A 19 27.35 9.80 4.37
N TRP A 20 26.82 10.29 3.26
CA TRP A 20 25.44 10.77 3.21
C TRP A 20 24.50 9.57 3.34
N LEU A 21 24.15 9.20 4.58
CA LEU A 21 22.96 8.42 4.84
C LEU A 21 21.78 9.31 4.48
N ALA A 22 21.27 9.16 3.25
CA ALA A 22 19.98 9.69 2.89
C ALA A 22 18.93 8.95 3.73
N ALA A 23 18.58 9.53 4.86
CA ALA A 23 17.41 9.10 5.60
C ALA A 23 16.22 9.24 4.65
N ARG A 24 15.71 8.12 4.14
CA ARG A 24 14.43 8.10 3.43
C ARG A 24 13.37 8.45 4.49
N VAL A 25 12.99 9.71 4.53
CA VAL A 25 11.77 10.13 5.20
C VAL A 25 10.67 9.32 4.54
N ALA A 26 10.00 8.46 5.29
CA ALA A 26 8.84 7.75 4.81
C ALA A 26 7.78 8.81 4.46
N GLN A 27 7.72 9.16 3.19
CA GLN A 27 6.75 10.10 2.67
C GLN A 27 5.41 9.39 2.59
N ALA A 28 4.35 10.08 3.03
CA ALA A 28 3.00 9.53 2.89
C ALA A 28 2.76 9.20 1.41
N ALA A 29 2.20 8.02 1.17
CA ALA A 29 1.87 7.58 -0.18
C ALA A 29 0.82 8.52 -0.80
N ALA A 30 1.24 9.35 -1.74
CA ALA A 30 0.42 10.41 -2.35
C ALA A 30 0.03 10.06 -3.79
N ILE A 31 -0.99 10.76 -4.31
CA ILE A 31 -1.40 10.62 -5.71
C ILE A 31 -0.21 10.96 -6.62
N GLY A 32 0.08 10.08 -7.58
CA GLY A 32 1.21 10.17 -8.51
C GLY A 32 2.44 9.36 -8.08
N ASP A 33 2.58 9.02 -6.80
CA ASP A 33 3.69 8.20 -6.32
C ASP A 33 3.55 6.74 -6.78
N ILE A 34 4.69 6.03 -6.85
CA ILE A 34 4.66 4.57 -6.97
C ILE A 34 4.11 4.00 -5.65
N ALA A 35 3.09 3.16 -5.76
CA ALA A 35 2.47 2.52 -4.62
C ALA A 35 3.49 1.65 -3.87
N PRO A 36 3.57 1.72 -2.54
CA PRO A 36 4.44 0.86 -1.75
C PRO A 36 4.16 -0.62 -2.03
N ALA A 37 5.22 -1.38 -2.29
CA ALA A 37 5.10 -2.81 -2.55
C ALA A 37 4.68 -3.57 -1.29
N PHE A 38 3.92 -4.64 -1.49
CA PHE A 38 3.60 -5.60 -0.44
C PHE A 38 3.61 -7.04 -0.96
N ALA A 39 3.80 -7.98 -0.05
CA ALA A 39 3.64 -9.42 -0.27
C ALA A 39 2.97 -9.99 0.99
N LEU A 40 1.67 -10.19 0.95
CA LEU A 40 0.86 -10.51 2.13
C LEU A 40 0.16 -11.85 1.98
N PRO A 41 0.10 -12.65 3.07
CA PRO A 41 -0.52 -13.97 3.05
C PRO A 41 -2.04 -13.90 2.93
N THR A 42 -2.61 -14.91 2.25
CA THR A 42 -4.06 -15.15 2.16
C THR A 42 -4.52 -16.20 3.18
N ALA A 43 -5.84 -16.35 3.32
CA ALA A 43 -6.44 -17.39 4.15
C ALA A 43 -6.19 -18.80 3.59
N GLN A 44 -6.11 -18.95 2.28
CA GLN A 44 -5.97 -20.22 1.58
C GLN A 44 -4.52 -20.68 1.42
N GLY A 45 -3.58 -19.90 1.94
CA GLY A 45 -2.14 -20.09 1.73
C GLY A 45 -1.62 -19.32 0.51
N GLY A 46 -0.31 -19.17 0.43
CA GLY A 46 0.34 -18.31 -0.57
C GLY A 46 0.21 -16.81 -0.24
N ASN A 47 0.77 -16.00 -1.10
CA ASN A 47 0.80 -14.54 -0.96
C ASN A 47 0.19 -13.86 -2.17
N VAL A 48 -0.46 -12.72 -1.93
CA VAL A 48 -0.75 -11.71 -2.96
C VAL A 48 0.33 -10.65 -2.90
N THR A 49 0.94 -10.36 -4.04
CA THR A 49 1.94 -9.29 -4.16
C THR A 49 1.43 -8.20 -5.10
N LEU A 50 1.73 -6.94 -4.79
CA LEU A 50 1.35 -5.85 -5.68
C LEU A 50 2.03 -5.96 -7.06
N GLU A 51 3.21 -6.55 -7.12
CA GLU A 51 3.95 -6.75 -8.37
C GLU A 51 3.21 -7.70 -9.33
N GLN A 52 2.61 -8.78 -8.82
CA GLN A 52 1.81 -9.72 -9.64
C GLN A 52 0.55 -9.08 -10.24
N LEU A 53 0.12 -7.94 -9.69
CA LEU A 53 -1.07 -7.21 -10.14
C LEU A 53 -0.75 -6.07 -11.12
N ARG A 54 0.50 -5.95 -11.57
CA ARG A 54 0.88 -4.98 -12.61
C ARG A 54 0.06 -5.20 -13.89
N GLY A 55 -0.28 -4.11 -14.55
CA GLY A 55 -1.17 -4.14 -15.70
C GLY A 55 -2.66 -4.19 -15.35
N GLN A 56 -3.02 -4.25 -14.08
CA GLN A 56 -4.39 -4.16 -13.59
C GLN A 56 -4.63 -2.85 -12.85
N VAL A 57 -5.87 -2.41 -12.79
CA VAL A 57 -6.31 -1.39 -11.83
C VAL A 57 -6.50 -2.08 -10.49
N VAL A 58 -5.77 -1.65 -9.46
CA VAL A 58 -5.83 -2.28 -8.14
C VAL A 58 -6.46 -1.32 -7.14
N TYR A 59 -7.50 -1.79 -6.45
CA TYR A 59 -8.09 -1.09 -5.32
C TYR A 59 -7.66 -1.77 -4.03
N VAL A 60 -6.76 -1.13 -3.29
CA VAL A 60 -6.27 -1.61 -1.99
C VAL A 60 -7.08 -0.95 -0.89
N ASP A 61 -7.75 -1.73 -0.05
CA ASP A 61 -8.55 -1.24 1.08
C ASP A 61 -7.98 -1.78 2.41
N PHE A 62 -7.63 -0.89 3.30
CA PHE A 62 -7.17 -1.24 4.65
C PHE A 62 -8.35 -1.28 5.61
N TRP A 63 -8.55 -2.41 6.29
CA TRP A 63 -9.70 -2.64 7.14
C TRP A 63 -9.38 -3.45 8.41
N ALA A 64 -10.30 -3.42 9.36
CA ALA A 64 -10.24 -4.23 10.57
C ALA A 64 -11.66 -4.66 11.00
N SER A 65 -11.77 -5.71 11.80
CA SER A 65 -13.04 -6.24 12.30
C SER A 65 -13.83 -5.24 13.15
N TRP A 66 -13.13 -4.38 13.88
CA TRP A 66 -13.71 -3.32 14.71
C TRP A 66 -14.12 -2.07 13.94
N CYS A 67 -13.82 -1.99 12.64
CA CYS A 67 -14.12 -0.85 11.79
C CYS A 67 -15.60 -0.82 11.37
N GLY A 68 -16.39 0.05 11.95
CA GLY A 68 -17.81 0.20 11.62
C GLY A 68 -18.08 0.53 10.15
N PRO A 69 -17.46 1.57 9.56
CA PRO A 69 -17.63 1.91 8.14
C PRO A 69 -17.21 0.81 7.17
N CYS A 70 -16.27 -0.09 7.53
CA CYS A 70 -15.85 -1.22 6.71
C CYS A 70 -17.00 -2.20 6.40
N ARG A 71 -18.02 -2.27 7.27
CA ARG A 71 -19.25 -3.08 7.04
C ARG A 71 -20.02 -2.57 5.82
N ARG A 72 -19.90 -1.29 5.48
CA ARG A 72 -20.55 -0.68 4.30
C ARG A 72 -19.67 -0.75 3.04
N SER A 73 -18.33 -0.69 3.19
CA SER A 73 -17.44 -0.78 2.03
C SER A 73 -17.42 -2.18 1.42
N PHE A 74 -17.55 -3.24 2.20
CA PHE A 74 -17.46 -4.63 1.72
C PHE A 74 -18.52 -4.98 0.65
N PRO A 75 -19.83 -4.71 0.84
CA PRO A 75 -20.82 -4.93 -0.21
C PRO A 75 -20.52 -4.16 -1.49
N TRP A 76 -20.10 -2.91 -1.39
CA TRP A 76 -19.71 -2.11 -2.54
C TRP A 76 -18.45 -2.67 -3.24
N MET A 77 -17.45 -3.10 -2.50
CA MET A 77 -16.25 -3.73 -3.07
C MET A 77 -16.60 -5.04 -3.81
N ASN A 78 -17.50 -5.86 -3.26
CA ASN A 78 -18.01 -7.05 -3.95
C ASN A 78 -18.67 -6.69 -5.28
N GLU A 79 -19.49 -5.63 -5.30
CA GLU A 79 -20.13 -5.13 -6.51
C GLU A 79 -19.09 -4.66 -7.55
N MET A 80 -18.06 -3.92 -7.12
CA MET A 80 -16.99 -3.45 -8.00
C MET A 80 -16.16 -4.63 -8.56
N GLN A 81 -15.83 -5.60 -7.72
CA GLN A 81 -15.13 -6.81 -8.16
C GLN A 81 -15.95 -7.61 -9.17
N GLN A 82 -17.25 -7.75 -8.95
CA GLN A 82 -18.15 -8.45 -9.87
C GLN A 82 -18.28 -7.72 -11.22
N ARG A 83 -18.46 -6.40 -11.20
CA ARG A 83 -18.67 -5.58 -12.40
C ARG A 83 -17.40 -5.44 -13.24
N TYR A 84 -16.25 -5.29 -12.61
CA TYR A 84 -15.03 -4.86 -13.28
C TYR A 84 -13.87 -5.86 -13.22
N GLY A 85 -13.99 -6.95 -12.45
CA GLY A 85 -12.94 -7.95 -12.32
C GLY A 85 -12.51 -8.53 -13.67
N HIS A 86 -13.47 -8.90 -14.52
CA HIS A 86 -13.21 -9.40 -15.88
C HIS A 86 -12.63 -8.33 -16.83
N ARG A 87 -12.62 -7.07 -16.42
CA ARG A 87 -12.06 -5.92 -17.16
C ARG A 87 -10.70 -5.49 -16.63
N GLY A 88 -10.07 -6.29 -15.77
CA GLY A 88 -8.74 -6.03 -15.22
C GLY A 88 -8.73 -5.11 -14.00
N VAL A 89 -9.77 -5.16 -13.18
CA VAL A 89 -9.79 -4.55 -11.84
C VAL A 89 -9.63 -5.65 -10.79
N THR A 90 -8.74 -5.44 -9.85
CA THR A 90 -8.56 -6.35 -8.71
C THR A 90 -8.69 -5.56 -7.41
N ILE A 91 -9.53 -6.07 -6.50
CA ILE A 91 -9.66 -5.54 -5.16
C ILE A 91 -8.85 -6.40 -4.20
N VAL A 92 -8.05 -5.74 -3.37
CA VAL A 92 -7.24 -6.37 -2.31
C VAL A 92 -7.57 -5.70 -0.99
N ALA A 93 -8.23 -6.42 -0.09
CA ALA A 93 -8.54 -5.95 1.25
C ALA A 93 -7.47 -6.41 2.24
N VAL A 94 -6.71 -5.46 2.77
CA VAL A 94 -5.62 -5.69 3.74
C VAL A 94 -6.19 -5.60 5.15
N ASN A 95 -6.28 -6.74 5.81
CA ASN A 95 -6.71 -6.81 7.20
C ASN A 95 -5.56 -6.48 8.15
N VAL A 96 -5.82 -5.65 9.14
CA VAL A 96 -4.83 -5.22 10.15
C VAL A 96 -5.17 -5.67 11.58
N ASP A 97 -6.11 -6.58 11.75
CA ASP A 97 -6.36 -7.18 13.07
C ASP A 97 -5.12 -7.94 13.54
N THR A 98 -4.78 -7.80 14.81
CA THR A 98 -3.69 -8.57 15.43
C THR A 98 -4.03 -10.06 15.55
N LYS A 99 -5.33 -10.38 15.67
CA LYS A 99 -5.85 -11.74 15.73
C LYS A 99 -6.66 -12.06 14.49
N ARG A 100 -6.22 -13.05 13.76
CA ARG A 100 -6.86 -13.51 12.52
C ARG A 100 -8.31 -13.94 12.72
N GLU A 101 -8.61 -14.55 13.86
CA GLU A 101 -9.96 -15.03 14.22
C GLU A 101 -10.99 -13.88 14.24
N ASP A 102 -10.57 -12.66 14.57
CA ASP A 102 -11.45 -11.49 14.56
C ASP A 102 -11.84 -11.11 13.13
N ALA A 103 -10.87 -11.09 12.23
CA ALA A 103 -11.11 -10.90 10.80
C ALA A 103 -12.02 -11.99 10.21
N GLU A 104 -11.77 -13.25 10.56
CA GLU A 104 -12.59 -14.38 10.08
C GLU A 104 -14.03 -14.29 10.60
N ARG A 105 -14.22 -13.83 11.83
CA ARG A 105 -15.57 -13.58 12.39
C ARG A 105 -16.31 -12.49 11.62
N PHE A 106 -15.60 -11.42 11.25
CA PHE A 106 -16.15 -10.36 10.41
C PHE A 106 -16.53 -10.91 9.03
N LEU A 107 -15.64 -11.67 8.37
CA LEU A 107 -15.86 -12.22 7.03
C LEU A 107 -17.02 -13.22 6.95
N ARG A 108 -17.35 -13.90 8.05
CA ARG A 108 -18.57 -14.73 8.12
C ARG A 108 -19.86 -13.90 8.03
N GLN A 109 -19.83 -12.66 8.50
CA GLN A 109 -20.99 -11.75 8.47
C GLN A 109 -21.01 -10.88 7.19
N TYR A 110 -19.83 -10.53 6.70
CA TYR A 110 -19.61 -9.67 5.52
C TYR A 110 -18.67 -10.40 4.55
N PRO A 111 -19.18 -11.38 3.80
CA PRO A 111 -18.34 -12.18 2.91
C PRO A 111 -17.67 -11.32 1.83
N ALA A 112 -16.42 -11.64 1.49
CA ALA A 112 -15.65 -11.03 0.43
C ALA A 112 -15.57 -11.96 -0.80
N THR A 113 -15.83 -11.44 -1.98
CA THR A 113 -15.62 -12.11 -3.28
C THR A 113 -14.32 -11.68 -3.96
N PHE A 114 -13.54 -10.85 -3.27
CA PHE A 114 -12.24 -10.32 -3.66
C PHE A 114 -11.13 -10.87 -2.76
N ALA A 115 -9.88 -10.55 -3.10
CA ALA A 115 -8.72 -11.01 -2.32
C ALA A 115 -8.69 -10.35 -0.93
N VAL A 116 -8.58 -11.18 0.11
CA VAL A 116 -8.32 -10.75 1.48
C VAL A 116 -6.94 -11.24 1.90
N VAL A 117 -6.13 -10.31 2.37
CA VAL A 117 -4.77 -10.55 2.84
C VAL A 117 -4.59 -10.02 4.26
N TYR A 118 -3.60 -10.52 4.98
CA TYR A 118 -3.43 -10.26 6.39
C TYR A 118 -2.07 -9.61 6.68
N ASP A 119 -2.08 -8.50 7.41
CA ASP A 119 -0.90 -7.79 7.89
C ASP A 119 -1.04 -7.43 9.36
N SER A 120 -0.95 -8.44 10.23
CA SER A 120 -1.02 -8.26 11.69
C SER A 120 0.16 -7.48 12.26
N ALA A 121 1.27 -7.37 11.52
CA ALA A 121 2.45 -6.59 11.90
C ALA A 121 2.27 -5.09 11.60
N GLY A 122 1.33 -4.71 10.74
CA GLY A 122 1.05 -3.32 10.40
C GLY A 122 2.13 -2.65 9.53
N ALA A 123 2.98 -3.42 8.86
CA ALA A 123 4.05 -2.88 8.02
C ALA A 123 3.50 -2.16 6.79
N THR A 124 2.50 -2.77 6.12
CA THR A 124 1.90 -2.22 4.90
C THR A 124 1.12 -0.93 5.17
N PRO A 125 0.17 -0.89 6.15
CA PRO A 125 -0.51 0.37 6.47
C PRO A 125 0.47 1.45 6.91
N GLY A 126 1.59 1.11 7.56
CA GLY A 126 2.67 2.04 7.87
C GLY A 126 3.31 2.63 6.60
N ALA A 127 3.64 1.79 5.60
CA ALA A 127 4.22 2.21 4.33
C ALA A 127 3.27 3.11 3.52
N TYR A 128 1.97 2.86 3.59
CA TYR A 128 0.92 3.68 2.98
C TYR A 128 0.53 4.90 3.80
N ALA A 129 1.12 5.09 4.99
CA ALA A 129 0.80 6.16 5.95
C ALA A 129 -0.70 6.21 6.35
N VAL A 130 -1.32 5.04 6.47
CA VAL A 130 -2.72 4.90 6.89
C VAL A 130 -2.92 5.42 8.31
N LYS A 131 -3.87 6.34 8.50
CA LYS A 131 -4.16 6.98 9.79
C LYS A 131 -5.46 6.47 10.43
N ALA A 132 -6.38 5.97 9.62
CA ALA A 132 -7.71 5.53 10.05
C ALA A 132 -8.25 4.44 9.13
N MET A 133 -9.26 3.70 9.60
CA MET A 133 -9.94 2.64 8.83
C MET A 133 -11.39 3.03 8.50
N PRO A 134 -11.86 2.72 7.26
CA PRO A 134 -11.07 2.25 6.14
C PRO A 134 -10.23 3.38 5.54
N SER A 135 -9.10 3.03 4.95
CA SER A 135 -8.40 3.89 4.00
C SER A 135 -8.13 3.10 2.75
N SER A 136 -8.37 3.68 1.60
CA SER A 136 -8.19 2.96 0.35
C SER A 136 -7.37 3.74 -0.67
N TYR A 137 -6.67 2.98 -1.50
CA TYR A 137 -5.75 3.47 -2.52
C TYR A 137 -6.11 2.85 -3.85
N LEU A 138 -6.44 3.68 -4.83
CA LEU A 138 -6.65 3.26 -6.20
C LEU A 138 -5.32 3.36 -6.94
N ILE A 139 -4.87 2.26 -7.49
CA ILE A 139 -3.55 2.12 -8.15
C ILE A 139 -3.79 1.83 -9.63
N ASP A 140 -3.12 2.57 -10.49
CA ASP A 140 -3.20 2.40 -11.94
C ASP A 140 -2.41 1.16 -12.43
N PRO A 141 -2.57 0.75 -13.71
CA PRO A 141 -1.84 -0.39 -14.27
C PRO A 141 -0.31 -0.25 -14.25
N GLN A 142 0.21 0.98 -14.16
CA GLN A 142 1.63 1.28 -14.05
C GLN A 142 2.11 1.21 -12.58
N GLY A 143 1.20 0.97 -11.63
CA GLY A 143 1.47 0.86 -10.21
C GLY A 143 1.63 2.20 -9.50
N ARG A 144 1.08 3.28 -10.07
CA ARG A 144 1.03 4.59 -9.40
C ARG A 144 -0.30 4.77 -8.68
N ILE A 145 -0.25 5.48 -7.58
CA ILE A 145 -1.45 5.87 -6.83
C ILE A 145 -2.22 6.90 -7.66
N ALA A 146 -3.40 6.52 -8.13
CA ALA A 146 -4.32 7.37 -8.87
C ALA A 146 -5.36 8.04 -7.98
N GLY A 147 -5.62 7.48 -6.78
CA GLY A 147 -6.59 8.04 -5.84
C GLY A 147 -6.35 7.53 -4.42
N VAL A 148 -6.73 8.35 -3.44
CA VAL A 148 -6.67 8.02 -2.01
C VAL A 148 -8.00 8.43 -1.40
N GLU A 149 -8.59 7.53 -0.61
CA GLU A 149 -9.83 7.77 0.13
C GLU A 149 -9.62 7.48 1.61
N HIS A 150 -10.09 8.38 2.46
CA HIS A 150 -10.10 8.21 3.91
C HIS A 150 -11.54 8.09 4.41
N GLY A 151 -11.86 6.96 5.02
CA GLY A 151 -13.23 6.59 5.34
C GLY A 151 -14.00 6.07 4.13
N PHE A 152 -15.24 5.63 4.39
CA PHE A 152 -16.15 5.19 3.34
C PHE A 152 -17.47 5.95 3.45
N LEU A 153 -17.73 6.80 2.46
CA LEU A 153 -18.90 7.66 2.38
C LEU A 153 -19.77 7.24 1.20
N ASP A 154 -21.04 7.01 1.44
CA ASP A 154 -21.98 6.53 0.42
C ASP A 154 -22.13 7.51 -0.75
N GLU A 155 -22.10 8.80 -0.48
CA GLU A 155 -22.16 9.87 -1.48
C GLU A 155 -20.95 9.91 -2.41
N ARG A 156 -19.83 9.31 -2.04
CA ARG A 156 -18.60 9.25 -2.85
C ARG A 156 -18.50 8.02 -3.74
N ARG A 157 -19.38 7.04 -3.58
CA ARG A 157 -19.35 5.77 -4.34
C ARG A 157 -19.34 5.99 -5.86
N ALA A 158 -20.23 6.85 -6.36
CA ALA A 158 -20.34 7.10 -7.80
C ALA A 158 -19.06 7.72 -8.38
N ALA A 159 -18.46 8.68 -7.66
CA ALA A 159 -17.21 9.31 -8.08
C ALA A 159 -16.03 8.31 -8.05
N LEU A 160 -15.99 7.42 -7.06
CA LEU A 160 -14.96 6.41 -6.94
C LEU A 160 -15.10 5.33 -8.04
N GLU A 161 -16.33 4.90 -8.33
CA GLU A 161 -16.61 3.97 -9.44
C GLU A 161 -16.20 4.59 -10.79
N GLU A 162 -16.54 5.87 -11.03
CA GLU A 162 -16.14 6.57 -12.25
C GLU A 162 -14.62 6.66 -12.37
N LYS A 163 -13.92 6.89 -11.28
CA LYS A 163 -12.46 6.88 -11.27
C LYS A 163 -11.88 5.50 -11.62
N ILE A 164 -12.45 4.42 -11.10
CA ILE A 164 -12.07 3.05 -11.49
C ILE A 164 -12.29 2.86 -13.00
N ARG A 165 -13.44 3.27 -13.54
CA ARG A 165 -13.77 3.15 -14.95
C ARG A 165 -12.80 3.91 -15.84
N SER A 166 -12.43 5.13 -15.48
CA SER A 166 -11.50 5.95 -16.25
C SER A 166 -10.12 5.29 -16.41
N LEU A 167 -9.64 4.58 -15.39
CA LEU A 167 -8.36 3.87 -15.44
C LEU A 167 -8.40 2.59 -16.28
N ILE A 168 -9.58 1.95 -16.41
CA ILE A 168 -9.76 0.79 -17.29
C ILE A 168 -9.68 1.22 -18.76
N VAL A 169 -10.25 2.37 -19.11
CA VAL A 169 -10.31 2.88 -20.49
C VAL A 169 -8.95 3.42 -20.95
N ALA A 170 -8.11 3.85 -20.04
CA ALA A 170 -6.79 4.39 -20.34
C ALA A 170 -5.71 3.32 -20.66
N ARG A 171 -6.11 2.05 -20.85
CA ARG A 171 -5.20 0.91 -21.17
C ARG A 171 -4.85 0.88 -22.65
#